data_f000bde95d9bb7c4cd90b89fded808cc
#
_entry.id   f000bde95d9bb7c4cd90b89fded808cc
#
_cell.length_a   1.000
_cell.length_b   1.000
_cell.length_c   1.000
_cell.angle_alpha   90.00
_cell.angle_beta   90.00
_cell.angle_gamma   90.00
#
_symmetry.space_group_name_H-M   'P 1'
#
loop_
_entity.id
_entity.type
_entity.pdbx_description
1 polymer ?
#
loop_
_entity_poly.entity_id
_entity_poly.type
_entity_poly.pdbx_seq_one_letter_code
_entity_poly.pdbx_strand_id
1 'polypeptide(L)'
;MTQLTEETFEQTLRSFIRTDRIDLRNATFIDPYGMVGLLEIGELCMLEDVKKTVLLPRSADVLRYLERMDFFSHARRYFSLEPMQPPAAPGGGESDVLLEITPIERANDIHFIVGRVEERAQSILARHLRYDEKAVGGFIVALSEVCQNIVEHSENKGFVGIQKYRYASLGRNIVKIAVMDAGIGFRKSLSSRFKLAGDIDAIEKALLHGASRHEDEGRGHGLAAVRRFVTQWQGRLSIRSGTARLSLIPAWSRGKERETGLVQFPGSQINIILPEAS
;
A
#
# COMPACT_ATOMS: atom_id res chain seq x y z
N MET A 1 0.97 -19.79 -6.85
CA MET A 1 0.42 -18.42 -6.86
C MET A 1 0.86 -17.75 -8.15
N THR A 2 -0.07 -17.14 -8.90
CA THR A 2 0.23 -16.49 -10.19
C THR A 2 0.32 -14.96 -10.07
N GLN A 3 -0.36 -14.37 -9.10
CA GLN A 3 -0.31 -12.92 -8.85
C GLN A 3 -0.33 -12.64 -7.35
N LEU A 4 0.30 -11.56 -6.92
CA LEU A 4 0.26 -11.04 -5.56
C LEU A 4 -0.14 -9.56 -5.63
N THR A 5 -1.42 -9.33 -5.40
CA THR A 5 -2.09 -8.03 -5.48
C THR A 5 -3.11 -7.93 -4.35
N GLU A 6 -3.78 -6.79 -4.21
CA GLU A 6 -4.86 -6.63 -3.23
C GLU A 6 -5.92 -7.73 -3.33
N GLU A 7 -6.31 -8.12 -4.55
CA GLU A 7 -7.37 -9.09 -4.81
C GLU A 7 -6.98 -10.52 -4.34
N THR A 8 -5.69 -10.84 -4.38
CA THR A 8 -5.19 -12.17 -4.00
C THR A 8 -4.56 -12.21 -2.60
N PHE A 9 -4.39 -11.05 -1.97
CA PHE A 9 -3.63 -10.91 -0.71
C PHE A 9 -4.21 -11.76 0.43
N GLU A 10 -5.53 -11.79 0.60
CA GLU A 10 -6.18 -12.59 1.67
C GLU A 10 -5.89 -14.09 1.54
N GLN A 11 -5.94 -14.62 0.31
CA GLN A 11 -5.62 -16.02 0.05
C GLN A 11 -4.15 -16.30 0.34
N THR A 12 -3.30 -15.39 -0.07
CA THR A 12 -1.86 -15.43 0.14
C THR A 12 -1.50 -15.36 1.63
N LEU A 13 -2.12 -14.42 2.35
CA LEU A 13 -1.92 -14.24 3.79
C LEU A 13 -2.29 -15.50 4.58
N ARG A 14 -3.41 -16.17 4.24
CA ARG A 14 -3.79 -17.45 4.85
C ARG A 14 -2.74 -18.54 4.67
N SER A 15 -2.10 -18.59 3.51
CA SER A 15 -1.02 -19.53 3.24
C SER A 15 0.24 -19.15 4.03
N PHE A 16 0.61 -17.86 4.02
CA PHE A 16 1.84 -17.38 4.65
C PHE A 16 1.86 -17.54 6.18
N ILE A 17 0.73 -17.34 6.83
CA ILE A 17 0.62 -17.53 8.29
C ILE A 17 0.85 -19.00 8.67
N ARG A 18 0.50 -19.95 7.80
CA ARG A 18 0.52 -21.39 8.09
C ARG A 18 1.83 -22.10 7.73
N THR A 19 2.73 -21.43 7.00
CA THR A 19 3.93 -22.08 6.45
C THR A 19 5.19 -21.26 6.78
N ASP A 20 6.31 -21.95 6.93
CA ASP A 20 7.61 -21.30 7.11
C ASP A 20 8.23 -20.82 5.79
N ARG A 21 7.57 -21.15 4.66
CA ARG A 21 8.03 -20.79 3.31
C ARG A 21 6.97 -20.02 2.56
N ILE A 22 7.38 -18.92 1.95
CA ILE A 22 6.58 -18.09 1.06
C ILE A 22 6.99 -18.45 -0.38
N ASP A 23 6.15 -19.19 -1.10
CA ASP A 23 6.46 -19.64 -2.45
C ASP A 23 5.94 -18.68 -3.52
N LEU A 24 6.85 -17.88 -4.08
CA LEU A 24 6.60 -16.94 -5.18
C LEU A 24 7.11 -17.45 -6.54
N ARG A 25 7.63 -18.68 -6.64
CA ARG A 25 8.27 -19.19 -7.86
C ARG A 25 7.40 -19.10 -9.12
N ASN A 26 6.10 -19.25 -8.96
CA ASN A 26 5.14 -19.15 -10.05
C ASN A 26 4.43 -17.77 -10.12
N ALA A 27 4.95 -16.75 -9.43
CA ALA A 27 4.41 -15.41 -9.53
C ALA A 27 4.75 -14.80 -10.89
N THR A 28 3.72 -14.38 -11.61
CA THR A 28 3.81 -13.69 -12.89
C THR A 28 3.61 -12.18 -12.76
N PHE A 29 3.08 -11.74 -11.63
CA PHE A 29 2.88 -10.33 -11.32
C PHE A 29 2.82 -10.12 -9.80
N ILE A 30 3.51 -9.09 -9.32
CA ILE A 30 3.47 -8.62 -7.92
C ILE A 30 3.36 -7.10 -7.99
N ASP A 31 2.30 -6.51 -7.45
CA ASP A 31 2.14 -5.05 -7.42
C ASP A 31 2.68 -4.42 -6.12
N PRO A 32 2.68 -3.09 -5.97
CA PRO A 32 3.14 -2.43 -4.75
C PRO A 32 2.41 -2.94 -3.49
N TYR A 33 1.10 -3.22 -3.59
CA TYR A 33 0.35 -3.77 -2.46
C TYR A 33 0.88 -5.13 -2.02
N GLY A 34 1.17 -6.00 -2.97
CA GLY A 34 1.76 -7.30 -2.69
C GLY A 34 3.16 -7.21 -2.10
N MET A 35 4.01 -6.31 -2.63
CA MET A 35 5.37 -6.12 -2.12
C MET A 35 5.39 -5.56 -0.70
N VAL A 36 4.68 -4.47 -0.48
CA VAL A 36 4.59 -3.82 0.83
C VAL A 36 3.95 -4.76 1.85
N GLY A 37 2.89 -5.48 1.46
CA GLY A 37 2.25 -6.49 2.31
C GLY A 37 3.18 -7.64 2.71
N LEU A 38 4.10 -8.07 1.82
CA LEU A 38 5.13 -9.04 2.17
C LEU A 38 6.09 -8.48 3.22
N LEU A 39 6.52 -7.23 3.09
CA LEU A 39 7.42 -6.61 4.06
C LEU A 39 6.77 -6.47 5.43
N GLU A 40 5.47 -6.15 5.49
CA GLU A 40 4.72 -6.11 6.74
C GLU A 40 4.56 -7.51 7.38
N ILE A 41 4.38 -8.56 6.57
CA ILE A 41 4.44 -9.95 7.06
C ILE A 41 5.84 -10.24 7.64
N GLY A 42 6.88 -9.76 6.98
CA GLY A 42 8.25 -9.89 7.46
C GLY A 42 8.49 -9.16 8.78
N GLU A 43 7.92 -7.96 8.94
CA GLU A 43 7.97 -7.22 10.20
C GLU A 43 7.32 -7.99 11.34
N LEU A 44 6.13 -8.55 11.12
CA LEU A 44 5.45 -9.40 12.11
C LEU A 44 6.27 -10.63 12.47
N CYS A 45 6.85 -11.30 11.47
CA CYS A 45 7.71 -12.45 11.72
C CYS A 45 8.93 -12.09 12.58
N MET A 46 9.51 -10.91 12.36
CA MET A 46 10.63 -10.41 13.15
C MET A 46 10.23 -10.09 14.59
N LEU A 47 9.03 -9.52 14.82
CA LEU A 47 8.48 -9.26 16.15
C LEU A 47 8.21 -10.56 16.94
N GLU A 48 7.89 -11.64 16.25
CA GLU A 48 7.65 -12.97 16.81
C GLU A 48 8.91 -13.85 16.86
N ASP A 49 10.08 -13.31 16.49
CA ASP A 49 11.37 -14.03 16.36
C ASP A 49 11.28 -15.24 15.41
N VAL A 50 10.45 -15.14 14.37
CA VAL A 50 10.26 -16.16 13.34
C VAL A 50 10.92 -15.70 12.04
N LYS A 51 11.75 -16.54 11.44
CA LYS A 51 12.36 -16.26 10.14
C LYS A 51 11.79 -17.16 9.06
N LYS A 52 11.08 -16.57 8.09
CA LYS A 52 10.54 -17.29 6.93
C LYS A 52 11.51 -17.27 5.75
N THR A 53 11.39 -18.28 4.90
CA THR A 53 12.10 -18.34 3.62
C THR A 53 11.18 -17.91 2.48
N VAL A 54 11.63 -16.99 1.64
CA VAL A 54 10.94 -16.59 0.41
C VAL A 54 11.60 -17.26 -0.79
N LEU A 55 10.85 -18.14 -1.46
CA LEU A 55 11.25 -18.73 -2.73
C LEU A 55 10.92 -17.72 -3.83
N LEU A 56 11.96 -17.14 -4.43
CA LEU A 56 11.83 -16.03 -5.38
C LEU A 56 11.16 -16.47 -6.70
N PRO A 57 10.51 -15.52 -7.42
CA PRO A 57 9.96 -15.78 -8.73
C PRO A 57 10.98 -16.32 -9.72
N ARG A 58 10.55 -17.24 -10.60
CA ARG A 58 11.37 -17.72 -11.72
C ARG A 58 11.36 -16.74 -12.90
N SER A 59 10.37 -15.87 -12.98
CA SER A 59 10.26 -14.87 -14.03
C SER A 59 11.30 -13.78 -13.86
N ALA A 60 12.19 -13.65 -14.86
CA ALA A 60 13.18 -12.58 -14.88
C ALA A 60 12.55 -11.18 -14.90
N ASP A 61 11.38 -11.03 -15.51
CA ASP A 61 10.67 -9.74 -15.55
C ASP A 61 10.15 -9.34 -14.17
N VAL A 62 9.60 -10.30 -13.42
CA VAL A 62 9.16 -10.04 -12.04
C VAL A 62 10.35 -9.73 -11.15
N LEU A 63 11.47 -10.47 -11.27
CA LEU A 63 12.68 -10.19 -10.50
C LEU A 63 13.24 -8.79 -10.79
N ARG A 64 13.34 -8.41 -12.08
CA ARG A 64 13.77 -7.06 -12.47
C ARG A 64 12.84 -5.97 -11.92
N TYR A 65 11.54 -6.26 -11.87
CA TYR A 65 10.59 -5.32 -11.32
C TYR A 65 10.74 -5.18 -9.80
N LEU A 66 10.91 -6.29 -9.06
CA LEU A 66 11.20 -6.26 -7.62
C LEU A 66 12.48 -5.48 -7.31
N GLU A 67 13.53 -5.65 -8.13
CA GLU A 67 14.77 -4.90 -8.01
C GLU A 67 14.56 -3.39 -8.22
N ARG A 68 13.85 -3.00 -9.29
CA ARG A 68 13.54 -1.58 -9.55
C ARG A 68 12.71 -0.93 -8.45
N MET A 69 11.88 -1.70 -7.75
CA MET A 69 11.09 -1.24 -6.61
C MET A 69 11.89 -1.24 -5.30
N ASP A 70 13.17 -1.56 -5.32
CA ASP A 70 14.05 -1.69 -4.15
C ASP A 70 13.57 -2.72 -3.10
N PHE A 71 12.76 -3.68 -3.54
CA PHE A 71 12.18 -4.70 -2.65
C PHE A 71 13.24 -5.52 -1.92
N PHE A 72 14.31 -5.93 -2.62
CA PHE A 72 15.31 -6.84 -2.06
C PHE A 72 16.15 -6.21 -0.95
N SER A 73 16.40 -4.89 -0.99
CA SER A 73 17.12 -4.16 0.06
C SER A 73 16.39 -4.27 1.40
N HIS A 74 15.07 -4.24 1.36
CA HIS A 74 14.24 -4.38 2.55
C HIS A 74 13.98 -5.84 2.92
N ALA A 75 13.65 -6.69 1.94
CA ALA A 75 13.23 -8.07 2.18
C ALA A 75 14.33 -8.93 2.86
N ARG A 76 15.61 -8.69 2.55
CA ARG A 76 16.74 -9.39 3.18
C ARG A 76 16.83 -9.20 4.69
N ARG A 77 16.26 -8.14 5.21
CA ARG A 77 16.19 -7.88 6.65
C ARG A 77 15.26 -8.88 7.35
N TYR A 78 14.20 -9.28 6.69
CA TYR A 78 13.11 -10.06 7.26
C TYR A 78 13.14 -11.53 6.89
N PHE A 79 13.65 -11.85 5.68
CA PHE A 79 13.51 -13.16 5.07
C PHE A 79 14.85 -13.77 4.70
N SER A 80 14.90 -15.09 4.69
CA SER A 80 15.88 -15.82 3.90
C SER A 80 15.36 -15.90 2.46
N LEU A 81 16.14 -15.42 1.48
CA LEU A 81 15.74 -15.44 0.07
C LEU A 81 16.40 -16.64 -0.63
N GLU A 82 15.61 -17.38 -1.41
CA GLU A 82 16.08 -18.49 -2.24
C GLU A 82 15.69 -18.27 -3.72
N PRO A 83 16.66 -18.15 -4.66
CA PRO A 83 18.12 -18.13 -4.45
C PRO A 83 18.59 -16.89 -3.69
N MET A 84 19.71 -16.99 -2.98
CA MET A 84 20.25 -15.92 -2.11
C MET A 84 20.63 -14.65 -2.87
N GLN A 85 20.95 -14.78 -4.16
CA GLN A 85 21.20 -13.66 -5.06
C GLN A 85 20.22 -13.75 -6.23
N PRO A 86 19.28 -12.79 -6.36
CA PRO A 86 18.51 -12.69 -7.59
C PRO A 86 19.45 -12.40 -8.76
N PRO A 87 19.15 -12.92 -9.96
CA PRO A 87 19.96 -12.64 -11.13
C PRO A 87 20.07 -11.14 -11.36
N ALA A 88 21.29 -10.64 -11.63
CA ALA A 88 21.52 -9.24 -11.96
C ALA A 88 20.65 -8.85 -13.15
N ALA A 89 19.85 -7.81 -12.99
CA ALA A 89 19.05 -7.29 -14.08
C ALA A 89 19.91 -6.36 -14.96
N PRO A 90 19.98 -6.56 -16.31
CA PRO A 90 20.58 -5.55 -17.16
C PRO A 90 19.79 -4.26 -17.04
N GLY A 91 20.49 -3.16 -16.73
CA GLY A 91 19.89 -1.85 -16.66
C GLY A 91 19.45 -1.36 -18.03
N GLY A 92 18.38 -0.56 -18.07
CA GLY A 92 17.99 0.19 -19.25
C GLY A 92 16.49 0.14 -19.51
N GLY A 93 15.83 1.26 -19.35
CA GLY A 93 14.43 1.52 -19.69
C GLY A 93 13.89 2.67 -18.85
N GLU A 94 13.00 3.46 -19.42
CA GLU A 94 12.28 4.51 -18.69
C GLU A 94 11.51 3.84 -17.54
N SER A 95 11.76 4.27 -16.31
CA SER A 95 11.14 3.66 -15.14
C SER A 95 9.74 4.22 -14.92
N ASP A 96 8.73 3.35 -14.87
CA ASP A 96 7.35 3.68 -14.48
C ASP A 96 7.18 3.77 -12.95
N VAL A 97 8.27 3.69 -12.19
CA VAL A 97 8.28 3.80 -10.72
C VAL A 97 8.20 5.27 -10.33
N LEU A 98 7.14 5.66 -9.63
CA LEU A 98 7.03 6.98 -9.02
C LEU A 98 7.79 7.05 -7.70
N LEU A 99 7.69 6.00 -6.92
CA LEU A 99 8.39 5.86 -5.67
C LEU A 99 8.72 4.39 -5.44
N GLU A 100 10.00 4.09 -5.28
CA GLU A 100 10.49 2.81 -4.81
C GLU A 100 9.93 2.54 -3.40
N ILE A 101 9.93 1.28 -2.97
CA ILE A 101 9.51 0.95 -1.62
C ILE A 101 10.36 1.74 -0.62
N THR A 102 9.70 2.55 0.17
CA THR A 102 10.33 3.48 1.11
C THR A 102 9.75 3.24 2.50
N PRO A 103 10.59 3.06 3.53
CA PRO A 103 10.12 2.93 4.90
C PRO A 103 9.59 4.28 5.43
N ILE A 104 8.62 4.20 6.33
CA ILE A 104 8.01 5.32 7.04
C ILE A 104 8.18 5.06 8.54
N GLU A 105 9.15 5.71 9.17
CA GLU A 105 9.45 5.56 10.60
C GLU A 105 9.27 6.88 11.36
N ARG A 106 9.50 8.00 10.69
CA ARG A 106 9.55 9.35 11.28
C ARG A 106 8.91 10.39 10.37
N ALA A 107 8.56 11.53 10.94
CA ALA A 107 8.00 12.66 10.17
C ALA A 107 8.92 13.13 9.03
N ASN A 108 10.24 13.08 9.21
CA ASN A 108 11.19 13.46 8.16
C ASN A 108 11.12 12.53 6.93
N ASP A 109 10.73 11.27 7.09
CA ASP A 109 10.58 10.33 5.98
C ASP A 109 9.45 10.78 5.05
N ILE A 110 8.39 11.40 5.60
CA ILE A 110 7.27 11.94 4.83
C ILE A 110 7.76 13.07 3.92
N HIS A 111 8.59 13.98 4.42
CA HIS A 111 9.17 15.06 3.61
C HIS A 111 10.03 14.50 2.47
N PHE A 112 10.83 13.47 2.74
CA PHE A 112 11.62 12.80 1.72
C PHE A 112 10.73 12.13 0.66
N ILE A 113 9.69 11.40 1.08
CA ILE A 113 8.72 10.74 0.20
C ILE A 113 8.02 11.76 -0.70
N VAL A 114 7.51 12.83 -0.10
CA VAL A 114 6.81 13.92 -0.82
C VAL A 114 7.75 14.56 -1.84
N GLY A 115 8.96 14.94 -1.46
CA GLY A 115 9.95 15.55 -2.36
C GLY A 115 10.31 14.64 -3.55
N ARG A 116 10.54 13.34 -3.29
CA ARG A 116 10.81 12.36 -4.35
C ARG A 116 9.64 12.21 -5.32
N VAL A 117 8.42 12.24 -4.80
CA VAL A 117 7.21 12.14 -5.63
C VAL A 117 6.98 13.42 -6.39
N GLU A 118 7.20 14.60 -5.82
CA GLU A 118 7.10 15.89 -6.52
C GLU A 118 8.03 15.96 -7.74
N GLU A 119 9.29 15.53 -7.57
CA GLU A 119 10.27 15.50 -8.67
C GLU A 119 9.80 14.63 -9.85
N ARG A 120 9.13 13.51 -9.57
CA ARG A 120 8.66 12.55 -10.59
C ARG A 120 7.22 12.77 -11.03
N ALA A 121 6.41 13.44 -10.20
CA ALA A 121 4.98 13.63 -10.44
C ALA A 121 4.70 14.41 -11.74
N GLN A 122 5.47 15.46 -12.02
CA GLN A 122 5.30 16.22 -13.27
C GLN A 122 5.55 15.37 -14.51
N SER A 123 6.54 14.47 -14.46
CA SER A 123 6.84 13.61 -15.60
C SER A 123 5.83 12.47 -15.75
N ILE A 124 5.36 11.87 -14.67
CA ILE A 124 4.52 10.68 -14.72
C ILE A 124 3.03 11.04 -14.59
N LEU A 125 2.64 11.85 -13.60
CA LEU A 125 1.22 12.20 -13.41
C LEU A 125 0.71 13.17 -14.49
N ALA A 126 1.47 14.22 -14.80
CA ALA A 126 1.05 15.18 -15.82
C ALA A 126 1.09 14.58 -17.23
N ARG A 127 2.19 13.91 -17.62
CA ARG A 127 2.33 13.39 -18.99
C ARG A 127 1.52 12.11 -19.26
N HIS A 128 1.48 11.19 -18.30
CA HIS A 128 0.90 9.87 -18.50
C HIS A 128 -0.51 9.70 -17.93
N LEU A 129 -0.86 10.48 -16.89
CA LEU A 129 -2.21 10.49 -16.32
C LEU A 129 -3.01 11.74 -16.69
N ARG A 130 -2.41 12.70 -17.39
CA ARG A 130 -3.03 13.97 -17.81
C ARG A 130 -3.59 14.78 -16.63
N TYR A 131 -2.93 14.69 -15.48
CA TYR A 131 -3.32 15.46 -14.31
C TYR A 131 -2.78 16.89 -14.44
N ASP A 132 -3.65 17.86 -14.16
CA ASP A 132 -3.25 19.27 -14.04
C ASP A 132 -2.47 19.50 -12.72
N GLU A 133 -1.89 20.69 -12.56
CA GLU A 133 -1.12 21.05 -11.37
C GLU A 133 -1.94 20.92 -10.07
N LYS A 134 -3.23 21.24 -10.12
CA LYS A 134 -4.13 21.13 -8.98
C LYS A 134 -4.33 19.66 -8.58
N ALA A 135 -4.46 18.77 -9.57
CA ALA A 135 -4.57 17.33 -9.34
C ALA A 135 -3.27 16.75 -8.78
N VAL A 136 -2.12 17.17 -9.30
CA VAL A 136 -0.81 16.78 -8.78
C VAL A 136 -0.65 17.25 -7.34
N GLY A 137 -0.99 18.51 -7.02
CA GLY A 137 -0.97 19.02 -5.65
C GLY A 137 -1.90 18.23 -4.71
N GLY A 138 -3.11 17.93 -5.18
CA GLY A 138 -4.07 17.10 -4.42
C GLY A 138 -3.58 15.67 -4.17
N PHE A 139 -2.88 15.08 -5.14
CA PHE A 139 -2.24 13.77 -5.02
C PHE A 139 -1.18 13.78 -3.91
N ILE A 140 -0.32 14.80 -3.90
CA ILE A 140 0.75 14.96 -2.91
C ILE A 140 0.20 15.12 -1.50
N VAL A 141 -0.84 15.96 -1.35
CA VAL A 141 -1.53 16.11 -0.05
C VAL A 141 -2.12 14.78 0.39
N ALA A 142 -2.83 14.06 -0.49
CA ALA A 142 -3.43 12.77 -0.15
C ALA A 142 -2.36 11.73 0.26
N LEU A 143 -1.21 11.70 -0.44
CA LEU A 143 -0.09 10.83 -0.09
C LEU A 143 0.50 11.17 1.27
N SER A 144 0.77 12.46 1.52
CA SER A 144 1.28 12.94 2.81
C SER A 144 0.39 12.53 3.96
N GLU A 145 -0.93 12.73 3.84
CA GLU A 145 -1.91 12.36 4.86
C GLU A 145 -1.93 10.85 5.16
N VAL A 146 -1.85 10.00 4.12
CA VAL A 146 -1.82 8.54 4.33
C VAL A 146 -0.52 8.11 5.01
N CYS A 147 0.62 8.69 4.65
CA CYS A 147 1.90 8.40 5.29
C CYS A 147 1.95 8.93 6.73
N GLN A 148 1.36 10.10 6.98
CA GLN A 148 1.30 10.70 8.32
C GLN A 148 0.49 9.86 9.30
N ASN A 149 -0.56 9.18 8.83
CA ASN A 149 -1.32 8.24 9.66
C ASN A 149 -0.44 7.12 10.26
N ILE A 150 0.59 6.67 9.57
CA ILE A 150 1.53 5.68 10.12
C ILE A 150 2.30 6.30 11.28
N VAL A 151 2.94 7.44 11.08
CA VAL A 151 3.76 8.09 12.12
C VAL A 151 2.93 8.47 13.35
N GLU A 152 1.72 8.97 13.15
CA GLU A 152 0.89 9.48 14.25
C GLU A 152 0.08 8.39 14.97
N HIS A 153 -0.32 7.30 14.28
CA HIS A 153 -1.35 6.39 14.77
C HIS A 153 -0.95 4.93 14.83
N SER A 154 0.09 4.51 14.10
CA SER A 154 0.43 3.09 13.98
C SER A 154 1.16 2.54 15.23
N GLU A 155 1.95 3.35 15.92
CA GLU A 155 2.89 2.91 16.96
C GLU A 155 3.94 1.90 16.43
N ASN A 156 4.08 1.83 15.11
CA ASN A 156 5.07 1.02 14.41
C ASN A 156 5.48 1.73 13.13
N LYS A 157 6.52 1.25 12.48
CA LYS A 157 6.89 1.71 11.14
C LYS A 157 5.98 1.11 10.09
N GLY A 158 6.07 1.64 8.87
CA GLY A 158 5.39 1.10 7.71
C GLY A 158 6.19 1.30 6.44
N PHE A 159 5.58 0.98 5.32
CA PHE A 159 6.16 1.14 4.00
C PHE A 159 5.18 1.77 3.01
N VAL A 160 5.74 2.50 2.04
CA VAL A 160 5.01 3.01 0.88
C VAL A 160 5.71 2.58 -0.40
N GLY A 161 4.92 2.33 -1.45
CA GLY A 161 5.41 2.09 -2.80
C GLY A 161 4.41 2.61 -3.83
N ILE A 162 4.90 3.23 -4.92
CA ILE A 162 4.05 3.85 -5.94
C ILE A 162 4.55 3.49 -7.33
N GLN A 163 3.64 2.97 -8.16
CA GLN A 163 3.96 2.51 -9.51
C GLN A 163 2.87 2.87 -10.51
N LYS A 164 3.27 3.29 -11.71
CA LYS A 164 2.39 3.44 -12.86
C LYS A 164 2.26 2.12 -13.63
N TYR A 165 1.07 1.82 -14.12
CA TYR A 165 0.78 0.68 -14.98
C TYR A 165 -0.08 1.08 -16.16
N ARG A 166 0.04 0.34 -17.27
CA ARG A 166 -0.95 0.28 -18.33
C ARG A 166 -2.01 -0.74 -17.94
N TYR A 167 -3.24 -0.30 -17.67
CA TYR A 167 -4.33 -1.19 -17.28
C TYR A 167 -5.11 -1.63 -18.52
N ALA A 168 -4.84 -2.84 -18.98
CA ALA A 168 -5.32 -3.33 -20.27
C ALA A 168 -6.85 -3.30 -20.41
N SER A 169 -7.58 -3.68 -19.34
CA SER A 169 -9.06 -3.70 -19.36
C SER A 169 -9.70 -2.32 -19.48
N LEU A 170 -8.99 -1.25 -19.10
CA LEU A 170 -9.45 0.14 -19.27
C LEU A 170 -8.86 0.82 -20.48
N GLY A 171 -7.81 0.24 -21.10
CA GLY A 171 -7.06 0.91 -22.16
C GLY A 171 -6.35 2.19 -21.70
N ARG A 172 -6.22 2.43 -20.40
CA ARG A 172 -5.68 3.65 -19.76
C ARG A 172 -4.52 3.35 -18.83
N ASN A 173 -3.73 4.36 -18.54
CA ASN A 173 -2.74 4.30 -17.47
C ASN A 173 -3.43 4.41 -16.12
N ILE A 174 -2.86 3.77 -15.12
CA ILE A 174 -3.22 3.91 -13.70
C ILE A 174 -1.96 4.10 -12.87
N VAL A 175 -2.10 4.75 -11.72
CA VAL A 175 -1.10 4.73 -10.66
C VAL A 175 -1.68 3.95 -9.49
N LYS A 176 -0.88 3.01 -8.96
CA LYS A 176 -1.17 2.29 -7.71
C LYS A 176 -0.26 2.80 -6.61
N ILE A 177 -0.85 3.09 -5.45
CA ILE A 177 -0.18 3.52 -4.23
C ILE A 177 -0.53 2.50 -3.17
N ALA A 178 0.47 1.89 -2.57
CA ALA A 178 0.31 1.05 -1.40
C ALA A 178 1.01 1.69 -0.21
N VAL A 179 0.28 1.88 0.89
CA VAL A 179 0.82 2.37 2.16
C VAL A 179 0.32 1.44 3.25
N MET A 180 1.24 0.83 4.00
CA MET A 180 0.88 -0.16 5.02
C MET A 180 1.74 -0.01 6.26
N ASP A 181 1.17 -0.43 7.39
CA ASP A 181 1.85 -0.67 8.65
C ASP A 181 1.32 -1.95 9.31
N ALA A 182 2.12 -2.51 10.21
CA ALA A 182 1.77 -3.64 11.07
C ALA A 182 1.54 -3.19 12.53
N GLY A 183 1.06 -1.96 12.75
CA GLY A 183 0.85 -1.37 14.07
C GLY A 183 -0.49 -1.71 14.71
N ILE A 184 -1.00 -0.78 15.51
CA ILE A 184 -2.20 -1.01 16.34
C ILE A 184 -3.54 -1.04 15.57
N GLY A 185 -3.57 -0.46 14.37
CA GLY A 185 -4.76 -0.39 13.52
C GLY A 185 -5.86 0.56 14.03
N PHE A 186 -6.89 0.76 13.18
CA PHE A 186 -7.93 1.76 13.45
C PHE A 186 -8.74 1.49 14.72
N ARG A 187 -9.12 0.22 14.96
CA ARG A 187 -9.98 -0.11 16.12
C ARG A 187 -9.31 0.24 17.43
N LYS A 188 -8.04 -0.16 17.62
CA LYS A 188 -7.31 0.14 18.87
C LYS A 188 -7.01 1.63 18.96
N SER A 189 -6.61 2.27 17.87
CA SER A 189 -6.34 3.72 17.81
C SER A 189 -7.54 4.58 18.23
N LEU A 190 -8.76 4.20 17.84
CA LEU A 190 -9.97 4.98 18.12
C LEU A 190 -10.72 4.54 19.38
N SER A 191 -10.37 3.40 19.98
CA SER A 191 -11.11 2.82 21.12
C SER A 191 -11.11 3.67 22.38
N SER A 192 -10.12 4.57 22.55
CA SER A 192 -10.05 5.51 23.67
C SER A 192 -11.16 6.57 23.65
N ARG A 193 -11.69 6.89 22.46
CA ARG A 193 -12.69 7.96 22.26
C ARG A 193 -14.05 7.48 21.81
N PHE A 194 -14.10 6.34 21.15
CA PHE A 194 -15.33 5.85 20.49
C PHE A 194 -15.65 4.44 20.93
N LYS A 195 -16.94 4.16 21.18
CA LYS A 195 -17.45 2.79 21.22
C LYS A 195 -17.51 2.26 19.80
N LEU A 196 -16.82 1.14 19.54
CA LEU A 196 -16.67 0.54 18.24
C LEU A 196 -17.28 -0.86 18.23
N ALA A 197 -18.19 -1.12 17.30
CA ALA A 197 -18.82 -2.43 17.13
C ALA A 197 -17.86 -3.48 16.54
N GLY A 198 -16.81 -3.05 15.82
CA GLY A 198 -15.82 -3.92 15.21
C GLY A 198 -14.84 -3.15 14.33
N ASP A 199 -14.00 -3.89 13.60
CA ASP A 199 -12.96 -3.30 12.76
C ASP A 199 -13.57 -2.48 11.62
N ILE A 200 -14.67 -2.95 11.03
CA ILE A 200 -15.35 -2.23 9.94
C ILE A 200 -15.90 -0.87 10.41
N ASP A 201 -16.52 -0.83 11.59
CA ASP A 201 -17.04 0.40 12.19
C ASP A 201 -15.91 1.41 12.48
N ALA A 202 -14.74 0.92 12.90
CA ALA A 202 -13.57 1.76 13.13
C ALA A 202 -13.07 2.40 11.82
N ILE A 203 -12.97 1.62 10.74
CA ILE A 203 -12.56 2.13 9.44
C ILE A 203 -13.59 3.15 8.91
N GLU A 204 -14.88 2.87 9.05
CA GLU A 204 -15.95 3.79 8.64
C GLU A 204 -15.90 5.11 9.40
N LYS A 205 -15.74 5.06 10.71
CA LYS A 205 -15.61 6.27 11.52
C LYS A 205 -14.42 7.12 11.10
N ALA A 206 -13.27 6.48 10.85
CA ALA A 206 -12.08 7.19 10.38
C ALA A 206 -12.27 7.81 8.99
N LEU A 207 -12.76 7.03 8.02
CA LEU A 207 -12.85 7.45 6.61
C LEU A 207 -14.03 8.35 6.32
N LEU A 208 -15.21 8.03 6.86
CA LEU A 208 -16.46 8.71 6.50
C LEU A 208 -16.79 9.89 7.43
N HIS A 209 -16.41 9.78 8.70
CA HIS A 209 -16.73 10.77 9.73
C HIS A 209 -15.52 11.56 10.22
N GLY A 210 -14.32 11.30 9.71
CA GLY A 210 -13.09 12.01 10.08
C GLY A 210 -12.68 11.79 11.53
N ALA A 211 -13.03 10.63 12.12
CA ALA A 211 -12.68 10.34 13.49
C ALA A 211 -11.15 10.19 13.66
N SER A 212 -10.60 10.83 14.67
CA SER A 212 -9.18 10.76 15.06
C SER A 212 -9.06 10.47 16.56
N ARG A 213 -7.92 9.92 16.98
CA ARG A 213 -7.58 9.77 18.40
C ARG A 213 -7.25 11.11 19.07
N HIS A 214 -6.91 12.13 18.30
CA HIS A 214 -6.60 13.48 18.79
C HIS A 214 -7.83 14.38 18.81
N GLU A 215 -7.91 15.26 19.82
CA GLU A 215 -9.07 16.16 20.02
C GLU A 215 -8.93 17.51 19.31
N ASP A 216 -7.75 17.81 18.77
CA ASP A 216 -7.46 19.12 18.18
C ASP A 216 -8.41 19.41 17.01
N GLU A 217 -9.03 20.60 17.04
CA GLU A 217 -9.79 21.15 15.92
C GLU A 217 -8.90 21.25 14.68
N GLY A 218 -9.30 20.56 13.60
CA GLY A 218 -8.51 20.46 12.36
C GLY A 218 -7.77 19.13 12.15
N ARG A 219 -7.64 18.28 13.17
CA ARG A 219 -7.16 16.89 13.02
C ARG A 219 -8.32 15.93 12.74
N GLY A 220 -8.06 14.87 11.98
CA GLY A 220 -9.07 13.90 11.54
C GLY A 220 -9.60 14.16 10.14
N HIS A 221 -9.14 15.22 9.47
CA HIS A 221 -9.54 15.51 8.10
C HIS A 221 -8.69 14.79 7.04
N GLY A 222 -7.56 14.16 7.42
CA GLY A 222 -6.62 13.53 6.52
C GLY A 222 -7.24 12.46 5.63
N LEU A 223 -7.82 11.41 6.21
CA LEU A 223 -8.51 10.37 5.42
C LEU A 223 -9.74 10.90 4.68
N ALA A 224 -10.44 11.90 5.23
CA ALA A 224 -11.54 12.55 4.53
C ALA A 224 -11.05 13.36 3.32
N ALA A 225 -9.87 13.98 3.39
CA ALA A 225 -9.23 14.64 2.25
C ALA A 225 -8.81 13.62 1.19
N VAL A 226 -8.19 12.51 1.60
CA VAL A 226 -7.86 11.38 0.72
C VAL A 226 -9.12 10.87 0.02
N ARG A 227 -10.21 10.64 0.75
CA ARG A 227 -11.49 10.21 0.19
C ARG A 227 -12.01 11.18 -0.87
N ARG A 228 -12.04 12.50 -0.55
CA ARG A 228 -12.50 13.52 -1.50
C ARG A 228 -11.65 13.51 -2.77
N PHE A 229 -10.34 13.49 -2.63
CA PHE A 229 -9.41 13.46 -3.76
C PHE A 229 -9.65 12.22 -4.63
N VAL A 230 -9.64 11.02 -4.04
CA VAL A 230 -9.85 9.77 -4.77
C VAL A 230 -11.20 9.73 -5.48
N THR A 231 -12.27 10.19 -4.81
CA THR A 231 -13.61 10.25 -5.41
C THR A 231 -13.67 11.24 -6.58
N GLN A 232 -13.08 12.43 -6.43
CA GLN A 232 -13.03 13.46 -7.48
C GLN A 232 -12.35 12.93 -8.75
N TRP A 233 -11.29 12.14 -8.60
CA TRP A 233 -10.52 11.60 -9.70
C TRP A 233 -10.97 10.18 -10.10
N GLN A 234 -12.17 9.79 -9.70
CA GLN A 234 -12.75 8.47 -9.99
C GLN A 234 -11.80 7.32 -9.65
N GLY A 235 -10.98 7.50 -8.63
CA GLY A 235 -10.06 6.51 -8.13
C GLY A 235 -10.76 5.45 -7.29
N ARG A 236 -10.05 4.36 -7.04
CA ARG A 236 -10.42 3.34 -6.05
C ARG A 236 -9.59 3.56 -4.79
N LEU A 237 -10.23 3.48 -3.62
CA LEU A 237 -9.57 3.48 -2.32
C LEU A 237 -10.01 2.24 -1.56
N SER A 238 -9.07 1.48 -1.05
CA SER A 238 -9.33 0.37 -0.12
C SER A 238 -8.54 0.57 1.16
N ILE A 239 -9.20 0.44 2.28
CA ILE A 239 -8.59 0.46 3.62
C ILE A 239 -8.92 -0.85 4.31
N ARG A 240 -7.89 -1.60 4.68
CA ARG A 240 -7.97 -2.83 5.45
C ARG A 240 -7.34 -2.62 6.82
N SER A 241 -7.97 -3.11 7.88
CA SER A 241 -7.41 -3.13 9.24
C SER A 241 -8.08 -4.23 10.06
N GLY A 242 -7.30 -4.96 10.83
CA GLY A 242 -7.81 -6.10 11.61
C GLY A 242 -8.41 -7.18 10.72
N THR A 243 -9.69 -7.44 10.88
CA THR A 243 -10.46 -8.45 10.13
C THR A 243 -11.42 -7.87 9.10
N ALA A 244 -11.28 -6.58 8.76
CA ALA A 244 -12.21 -5.88 7.89
C ALA A 244 -11.50 -5.07 6.80
N ARG A 245 -12.24 -4.83 5.69
CA ARG A 245 -11.87 -3.92 4.60
C ARG A 245 -13.06 -3.09 4.19
N LEU A 246 -12.83 -1.79 3.99
CA LEU A 246 -13.76 -0.85 3.40
C LEU A 246 -13.17 -0.32 2.09
N SER A 247 -13.97 -0.31 1.03
CA SER A 247 -13.51 0.13 -0.29
C SER A 247 -14.48 1.14 -0.91
N LEU A 248 -13.93 2.20 -1.49
CA LEU A 248 -14.64 3.09 -2.41
C LEU A 248 -14.36 2.58 -3.83
N ILE A 249 -15.40 2.12 -4.51
CA ILE A 249 -15.31 1.43 -5.79
C ILE A 249 -15.90 2.31 -6.89
N PRO A 250 -15.09 2.83 -7.82
CA PRO A 250 -15.59 3.60 -8.95
C PRO A 250 -16.25 2.69 -10.00
N ALA A 251 -17.03 3.28 -10.91
CA ALA A 251 -17.81 2.55 -11.92
C ALA A 251 -16.96 1.64 -12.84
N TRP A 252 -15.68 1.97 -13.06
CA TRP A 252 -14.77 1.17 -13.89
C TRP A 252 -14.19 -0.05 -13.17
N SER A 253 -14.35 -0.14 -11.84
CA SER A 253 -13.76 -1.21 -11.01
C SER A 253 -14.86 -2.12 -10.44
N ARG A 254 -14.48 -3.32 -10.08
CA ARG A 254 -15.36 -4.30 -9.43
C ARG A 254 -14.81 -4.66 -8.05
N GLY A 255 -15.68 -5.11 -7.15
CA GLY A 255 -15.29 -5.55 -5.83
C GLY A 255 -16.44 -5.43 -4.83
N LYS A 256 -16.12 -5.64 -3.56
CA LYS A 256 -17.05 -5.44 -2.44
C LYS A 256 -16.68 -4.16 -1.70
N GLU A 257 -17.67 -3.34 -1.41
CA GLU A 257 -17.45 -2.12 -0.64
C GLU A 257 -17.09 -2.42 0.82
N ARG A 258 -17.70 -3.47 1.39
CA ARG A 258 -17.48 -3.90 2.77
C ARG A 258 -17.15 -5.39 2.81
N GLU A 259 -16.09 -5.73 3.52
CA GLU A 259 -15.71 -7.11 3.79
C GLU A 259 -15.34 -7.25 5.26
N THR A 260 -15.84 -8.32 5.89
CA THR A 260 -15.58 -8.68 7.29
C THR A 260 -15.20 -10.13 7.38
N GLY A 261 -14.63 -10.57 8.51
CA GLY A 261 -14.17 -11.95 8.68
C GLY A 261 -12.96 -12.29 7.83
N LEU A 262 -12.18 -11.28 7.44
CA LEU A 262 -10.89 -11.46 6.80
C LEU A 262 -9.89 -12.10 7.77
N VAL A 263 -8.76 -12.53 7.25
CA VAL A 263 -7.66 -13.00 8.11
C VAL A 263 -7.21 -11.85 9.00
N GLN A 264 -7.01 -12.11 10.30
CA GLN A 264 -6.47 -11.10 11.19
C GLN A 264 -5.09 -10.65 10.71
N PHE A 265 -4.95 -9.36 10.45
CA PHE A 265 -3.67 -8.72 10.12
C PHE A 265 -3.61 -7.36 10.81
N PRO A 266 -2.60 -7.10 11.63
CA PRO A 266 -2.53 -5.87 12.40
C PRO A 266 -2.25 -4.65 11.53
N GLY A 267 -2.36 -3.48 12.14
CA GLY A 267 -2.09 -2.20 11.49
C GLY A 267 -3.17 -1.77 10.49
N SER A 268 -2.73 -1.01 9.50
CA SER A 268 -3.55 -0.53 8.40
C SER A 268 -2.89 -0.79 7.04
N GLN A 269 -3.69 -1.22 6.06
CA GLN A 269 -3.24 -1.48 4.71
C GLN A 269 -4.12 -0.65 3.76
N ILE A 270 -3.53 0.37 3.18
CA ILE A 270 -4.21 1.32 2.28
C ILE A 270 -3.73 1.10 0.86
N ASN A 271 -4.68 0.93 -0.06
CA ASN A 271 -4.43 0.84 -1.49
C ASN A 271 -5.24 1.91 -2.22
N ILE A 272 -4.56 2.74 -3.01
CA ILE A 272 -5.19 3.76 -3.84
C ILE A 272 -4.85 3.48 -5.30
N ILE A 273 -5.85 3.48 -6.17
CA ILE A 273 -5.66 3.33 -7.61
C ILE A 273 -6.30 4.54 -8.30
N LEU A 274 -5.48 5.30 -8.99
CA LEU A 274 -5.89 6.50 -9.72
C LEU A 274 -5.78 6.26 -11.21
N PRO A 275 -6.89 6.40 -11.99
CA PRO A 275 -6.86 6.25 -13.43
C PRO A 275 -6.34 7.52 -14.11
N GLU A 276 -5.88 7.40 -15.35
CA GLU A 276 -5.65 8.51 -16.26
C GLU A 276 -6.93 9.36 -16.39
N ALA A 277 -6.80 10.69 -16.34
CA ALA A 277 -7.91 11.61 -16.53
C ALA A 277 -8.59 11.40 -17.89
N SER A 278 -9.89 11.57 -17.92
CA SER A 278 -10.73 11.36 -19.12
C SER A 278 -10.54 12.47 -20.13
#